data_0397ebc0ee16444aeb81a44a8381ca8a
#
_entry.id   0397ebc0ee16444aeb81a44a8381ca8a
#
_cell.length_a   1.000
_cell.length_b   1.000
_cell.length_c   1.000
_cell.angle_alpha   90.00
_cell.angle_beta   90.00
_cell.angle_gamma   90.00
#
_symmetry.space_group_name_H-M   'P 1'
#
loop_
_entity.id
_entity.type
_entity.pdbx_description
1 polymer ?
#
loop_
_entity_poly.entity_id
_entity_poly.type
_entity_poly.pdbx_seq_one_letter_code
_entity_poly.pdbx_strand_id
1 'polypeptide(L)'
;MAELDAELDHIFPSSVLPPSWAKLVVGFVSLVCFARSYDGDFVFDDSEAIVNNKDLRAETPLGDLWHHDFWGSRLSSNTSHKSYRPLTVLTFRINYYLSGGFHPVSFHVVNILLHGGISVLMVDVFSVLFGGLQYTSKGRRLNLAPRSSLLAALLFAVHPVHTECVAGVVGRADLLGALFFLLSFLGYCKAFREHNKEGTHSTFWVLLSILLGALAMLCKEQGITVLGLNAVFDILVIGKLNVLEIVRKVLHKDKSLESIGMLRNGGLLFRMTLLASGGAGVLFVRWRIMGTGPPAFTEVDNPASFAESIFVRAINYNYYYSLNAWLLLCPWWLCFDWSMGCIPLIKSVGDWRVIALAALWICLIGLIRQALCSEDSHRRRILTLGLGFLIIPFLPASNLFFRVGFVVAERVLYLPSAGYCMLLTFGFGTLSKHTKKKKLVAAFVLGILFINTLRCMIRSGDWRSEEQLFRSALSVCPLNAKYADLNRHVDALNAWRNATVLKPEHSLAWNNMIILLDNTGNLAQAEAVGREALELIPNDHSLMFSLANVLGKSQKYKESEALFLKAIKAHPNAASYHGNLAVLYHRWGHLDLAKKHYEISLQLDPTASGTKENYGLLRRKLEQMQKKDV
;
A
#
# COMPACT_ATOMS: atom_id res chain seq x y z
N MET A 1 -2.61 14.96 -35.64
CA MET A 1 -3.37 14.21 -34.62
C MET A 1 -2.80 12.81 -34.60
N ALA A 2 -2.63 12.17 -33.46
CA ALA A 2 -2.16 10.79 -33.40
C ALA A 2 -3.22 9.87 -34.03
N GLU A 3 -2.81 8.81 -34.73
CA GLU A 3 -3.73 7.86 -35.38
C GLU A 3 -4.76 7.30 -34.39
N LEU A 4 -4.32 6.90 -33.19
CA LEU A 4 -5.20 6.45 -32.11
C LEU A 4 -6.29 7.45 -31.75
N ASP A 5 -5.98 8.75 -31.79
CA ASP A 5 -6.93 9.79 -31.43
C ASP A 5 -8.06 9.93 -32.45
N ALA A 6 -7.75 9.69 -33.72
CA ALA A 6 -8.76 9.63 -34.79
C ALA A 6 -9.69 8.42 -34.64
N GLU A 7 -9.18 7.27 -34.17
CA GLU A 7 -9.97 6.08 -33.93
C GLU A 7 -10.95 6.21 -32.74
N LEU A 8 -10.71 7.17 -31.85
CA LEU A 8 -11.60 7.47 -30.72
C LEU A 8 -12.62 8.59 -31.01
N ASP A 9 -12.64 9.13 -32.25
CA ASP A 9 -13.54 10.23 -32.63
C ASP A 9 -15.03 9.92 -32.41
N HIS A 10 -15.43 8.66 -32.58
CA HIS A 10 -16.82 8.23 -32.39
C HIS A 10 -17.24 8.12 -30.91
N ILE A 11 -16.29 8.04 -29.96
CA ILE A 11 -16.59 8.07 -28.51
C ILE A 11 -16.77 9.52 -28.06
N PHE A 12 -15.94 10.41 -28.59
CA PHE A 12 -16.00 11.86 -28.34
C PHE A 12 -16.17 12.61 -29.66
N PRO A 13 -17.41 12.55 -30.26
CA PRO A 13 -17.64 13.08 -31.59
C PRO A 13 -17.49 14.62 -31.64
N SER A 14 -17.03 15.07 -32.79
CA SER A 14 -17.10 16.43 -33.35
C SER A 14 -16.23 17.51 -32.76
N SER A 15 -16.11 17.72 -31.51
CA SER A 15 -15.25 18.79 -30.99
C SER A 15 -14.20 18.25 -30.02
N VAL A 16 -12.94 18.41 -30.38
CA VAL A 16 -11.84 18.27 -29.43
C VAL A 16 -12.04 19.32 -28.35
N LEU A 17 -12.32 18.90 -27.12
CA LEU A 17 -12.43 19.83 -26.00
C LEU A 17 -11.13 20.64 -25.87
N PRO A 18 -11.22 21.96 -25.73
CA PRO A 18 -10.06 22.76 -25.35
C PRO A 18 -9.37 22.14 -24.12
N PRO A 19 -8.04 22.19 -24.02
CA PRO A 19 -7.31 21.56 -22.91
C PRO A 19 -7.80 22.00 -21.52
N SER A 20 -8.24 23.25 -21.37
CA SER A 20 -8.84 23.78 -20.12
C SER A 20 -10.14 23.08 -19.76
N TRP A 21 -11.04 22.90 -20.74
CA TRP A 21 -12.31 22.20 -20.51
C TRP A 21 -12.11 20.70 -20.24
N ALA A 22 -11.18 20.04 -20.94
CA ALA A 22 -10.84 18.66 -20.64
C ALA A 22 -10.37 18.50 -19.18
N LYS A 23 -9.53 19.41 -18.69
CA LYS A 23 -9.06 19.43 -17.30
C LYS A 23 -10.19 19.70 -16.31
N LEU A 24 -11.08 20.63 -16.62
CA LEU A 24 -12.26 20.92 -15.77
C LEU A 24 -13.18 19.71 -15.64
N VAL A 25 -13.47 19.02 -16.76
CA VAL A 25 -14.32 17.82 -16.75
C VAL A 25 -13.68 16.71 -15.92
N VAL A 26 -12.38 16.41 -16.12
CA VAL A 26 -11.67 15.39 -15.35
C VAL A 26 -11.62 15.74 -13.86
N GLY A 27 -11.30 16.99 -13.53
CA GLY A 27 -11.28 17.48 -12.15
C GLY A 27 -12.65 17.37 -11.49
N PHE A 28 -13.71 17.82 -12.15
CA PHE A 28 -15.08 17.74 -11.63
C PHE A 28 -15.51 16.29 -11.38
N VAL A 29 -15.31 15.40 -12.36
CA VAL A 29 -15.68 13.98 -12.22
C VAL A 29 -14.91 13.32 -11.08
N SER A 30 -13.61 13.58 -10.94
CA SER A 30 -12.81 13.04 -9.85
C SER A 30 -13.30 13.47 -8.46
N LEU A 31 -13.69 14.74 -8.31
CA LEU A 31 -14.24 15.25 -7.05
C LEU A 31 -15.59 14.61 -6.72
N VAL A 32 -16.47 14.47 -7.71
CA VAL A 32 -17.80 13.83 -7.52
C VAL A 32 -17.66 12.38 -7.10
N CYS A 33 -16.72 11.62 -7.68
CA CYS A 33 -16.48 10.22 -7.33
C CYS A 33 -16.22 9.98 -5.85
N PHE A 34 -15.48 10.88 -5.21
CA PHE A 34 -15.03 10.72 -3.83
C PHE A 34 -15.70 11.70 -2.84
N ALA A 35 -16.64 12.50 -3.31
CA ALA A 35 -17.34 13.48 -2.47
C ALA A 35 -18.01 12.85 -1.23
N ARG A 36 -18.46 11.58 -1.31
CA ARG A 36 -19.15 10.92 -0.19
C ARG A 36 -18.26 10.59 1.00
N SER A 37 -16.95 10.70 0.89
CA SER A 37 -16.02 10.48 2.00
C SER A 37 -15.63 11.78 2.75
N TYR A 38 -16.13 12.96 2.36
CA TYR A 38 -15.68 14.24 2.91
C TYR A 38 -15.96 14.39 4.42
N ASP A 39 -17.03 13.78 4.91
CA ASP A 39 -17.52 13.84 6.30
C ASP A 39 -17.30 12.50 7.05
N GLY A 40 -16.37 11.67 6.59
CA GLY A 40 -15.97 10.45 7.26
C GLY A 40 -15.15 10.71 8.53
N ASP A 41 -15.09 9.70 9.40
CA ASP A 41 -14.24 9.69 10.59
C ASP A 41 -12.80 9.28 10.24
N PHE A 42 -11.89 9.38 11.21
CA PHE A 42 -10.61 8.71 11.14
C PHE A 42 -10.82 7.20 11.34
N VAL A 43 -10.48 6.40 10.35
CA VAL A 43 -10.74 4.96 10.37
C VAL A 43 -9.45 4.16 10.15
N PHE A 44 -9.38 2.97 10.77
CA PHE A 44 -8.30 2.01 10.58
C PHE A 44 -6.91 2.62 10.88
N ASP A 45 -6.02 2.66 9.89
CA ASP A 45 -4.65 3.19 10.00
C ASP A 45 -4.61 4.67 10.43
N ASP A 46 -5.68 5.43 10.20
CA ASP A 46 -5.75 6.86 10.54
C ASP A 46 -5.69 7.09 12.06
N SER A 47 -6.20 6.15 12.87
CA SER A 47 -6.14 6.24 14.33
C SER A 47 -4.71 6.29 14.84
N GLU A 48 -3.81 5.45 14.30
CA GLU A 48 -2.41 5.40 14.73
C GLU A 48 -1.54 6.47 14.04
N ALA A 49 -1.72 6.65 12.73
CA ALA A 49 -0.88 7.56 11.96
C ALA A 49 -1.19 9.04 12.21
N ILE A 50 -2.41 9.36 12.68
CA ILE A 50 -2.88 10.74 12.83
C ILE A 50 -3.25 11.02 14.29
N VAL A 51 -4.27 10.34 14.83
CA VAL A 51 -4.82 10.69 16.16
C VAL A 51 -3.83 10.41 17.27
N ASN A 52 -3.17 9.25 17.25
CA ASN A 52 -2.18 8.83 18.25
C ASN A 52 -0.76 9.31 17.97
N ASN A 53 -0.51 9.90 16.79
CA ASN A 53 0.80 10.35 16.37
C ASN A 53 1.20 11.66 17.09
N LYS A 54 2.23 11.59 17.93
CA LYS A 54 2.75 12.73 18.70
C LYS A 54 3.30 13.84 17.82
N ASP A 55 3.83 13.50 16.62
CA ASP A 55 4.48 14.46 15.72
C ASP A 55 3.54 15.51 15.16
N LEU A 56 2.22 15.25 15.23
CA LEU A 56 1.20 16.18 14.78
C LEU A 56 0.88 17.26 15.82
N ARG A 57 1.24 17.03 17.09
CA ARG A 57 0.90 17.90 18.21
C ARG A 57 1.91 19.03 18.39
N ALA A 58 1.46 20.13 19.00
CA ALA A 58 2.28 21.31 19.25
C ALA A 58 3.46 21.04 20.19
N GLU A 59 3.27 20.15 21.15
CA GLU A 59 4.23 19.79 22.19
C GLU A 59 5.50 19.12 21.62
N THR A 60 5.39 18.46 20.46
CA THR A 60 6.54 17.83 19.82
C THR A 60 7.33 18.83 18.99
N PRO A 61 8.64 19.01 19.22
CA PRO A 61 9.48 19.88 18.40
C PRO A 61 9.44 19.51 16.91
N LEU A 62 9.39 20.49 16.01
CA LEU A 62 9.33 20.24 14.57
C LEU A 62 10.55 19.44 14.05
N GLY A 63 11.70 19.58 14.72
CA GLY A 63 12.93 18.86 14.38
C GLY A 63 12.82 17.34 14.57
N ASP A 64 12.02 16.88 15.53
CA ASP A 64 11.86 15.45 15.84
C ASP A 64 11.17 14.67 14.70
N LEU A 65 10.32 15.34 13.93
CA LEU A 65 9.65 14.78 12.76
C LEU A 65 10.64 14.16 11.74
N TRP A 66 11.85 14.70 11.63
CA TRP A 66 12.89 14.19 10.74
C TRP A 66 13.62 12.94 11.27
N HIS A 67 13.40 12.60 12.54
CA HIS A 67 13.99 11.45 13.23
C HIS A 67 12.98 10.35 13.55
N HIS A 68 11.70 10.57 13.23
CA HIS A 68 10.62 9.64 13.46
C HIS A 68 10.16 8.98 12.16
N ASP A 69 9.55 7.81 12.28
CA ASP A 69 8.84 7.14 11.19
C ASP A 69 7.43 7.74 11.00
N PHE A 70 6.71 7.22 10.03
CA PHE A 70 5.37 7.67 9.68
C PHE A 70 4.35 7.59 10.83
N TRP A 71 4.61 6.73 11.82
CA TRP A 71 3.74 6.45 12.97
C TRP A 71 4.14 7.21 14.24
N GLY A 72 5.13 8.09 14.15
CA GLY A 72 5.64 8.87 15.29
C GLY A 72 6.61 8.13 16.20
N SER A 73 7.12 6.96 15.77
CA SER A 73 8.16 6.22 16.50
C SER A 73 9.55 6.62 16.04
N ARG A 74 10.53 6.68 16.97
CA ARG A 74 11.92 6.98 16.61
C ARG A 74 12.48 5.94 15.65
N LEU A 75 13.11 6.36 14.55
CA LEU A 75 13.72 5.47 13.56
C LEU A 75 14.81 4.55 14.15
N SER A 76 15.47 4.97 15.24
CA SER A 76 16.45 4.14 15.96
C SER A 76 15.82 3.04 16.81
N SER A 77 14.50 3.09 17.08
CA SER A 77 13.82 2.08 17.88
C SER A 77 13.69 0.74 17.12
N ASN A 78 13.77 -0.35 17.86
CA ASN A 78 13.52 -1.70 17.35
C ASN A 78 12.03 -1.92 17.01
N THR A 79 11.13 -1.12 17.59
CA THR A 79 9.68 -1.17 17.32
C THR A 79 9.25 -0.32 16.13
N SER A 80 10.17 0.43 15.51
CA SER A 80 9.88 1.28 14.36
C SER A 80 9.60 0.46 13.11
N HIS A 81 8.51 0.80 12.41
CA HIS A 81 8.18 0.24 11.08
C HIS A 81 9.11 0.70 9.96
N LYS A 82 10.08 1.59 10.25
CA LYS A 82 11.04 2.13 9.27
C LYS A 82 10.40 2.78 8.03
N SER A 83 9.12 3.14 8.09
CA SER A 83 8.43 3.90 7.03
C SER A 83 8.74 5.39 7.19
N TYR A 84 9.74 5.88 6.46
CA TYR A 84 10.21 7.26 6.56
C TYR A 84 9.51 8.18 5.56
N ARG A 85 8.52 8.97 6.02
CA ARG A 85 7.65 9.83 5.19
C ARG A 85 7.45 11.23 5.81
N PRO A 86 8.54 11.96 6.11
CA PRO A 86 8.47 13.20 6.88
C PRO A 86 7.60 14.27 6.22
N LEU A 87 7.59 14.37 4.88
CA LEU A 87 6.77 15.37 4.19
C LEU A 87 5.28 15.09 4.31
N THR A 88 4.86 13.83 4.33
CA THR A 88 3.46 13.49 4.56
C THR A 88 3.03 13.86 5.97
N VAL A 89 3.83 13.48 6.98
CA VAL A 89 3.57 13.83 8.39
C VAL A 89 3.55 15.36 8.57
N LEU A 90 4.45 16.09 7.92
CA LEU A 90 4.44 17.54 7.91
C LEU A 90 3.11 18.12 7.37
N THR A 91 2.56 17.54 6.28
CA THR A 91 1.26 18.00 5.75
C THR A 91 0.10 17.70 6.70
N PHE A 92 0.13 16.58 7.43
CA PHE A 92 -0.85 16.30 8.47
C PHE A 92 -0.75 17.31 9.61
N ARG A 93 0.47 17.63 10.06
CA ARG A 93 0.71 18.63 11.09
C ARG A 93 0.22 20.02 10.66
N ILE A 94 0.51 20.44 9.43
CA ILE A 94 -0.03 21.70 8.87
C ILE A 94 -1.55 21.67 8.86
N ASN A 95 -2.16 20.58 8.43
CA ASN A 95 -3.63 20.42 8.42
C ASN A 95 -4.21 20.53 9.83
N TYR A 96 -3.59 19.87 10.84
CA TYR A 96 -3.97 19.96 12.23
C TYR A 96 -3.98 21.43 12.74
N TYR A 97 -2.93 22.19 12.44
CA TYR A 97 -2.86 23.60 12.84
C TYR A 97 -3.89 24.47 12.14
N LEU A 98 -4.08 24.30 10.83
CA LEU A 98 -5.02 25.10 10.06
C LEU A 98 -6.47 24.82 10.43
N SER A 99 -6.78 23.59 10.83
CA SER A 99 -8.13 23.21 11.26
C SER A 99 -8.40 23.45 12.75
N GLY A 100 -7.38 23.81 13.54
CA GLY A 100 -7.49 24.01 14.99
C GLY A 100 -7.64 22.70 15.78
N GLY A 101 -7.26 21.54 15.20
CA GLY A 101 -7.33 20.24 15.85
C GLY A 101 -7.54 19.07 14.90
N PHE A 102 -7.86 17.90 15.47
CA PHE A 102 -8.20 16.69 14.70
C PHE A 102 -9.66 16.75 14.22
N HIS A 103 -9.90 17.52 13.16
CA HIS A 103 -11.19 17.62 12.48
C HIS A 103 -11.18 16.79 11.20
N PRO A 104 -11.77 15.57 11.15
CA PRO A 104 -11.66 14.64 10.03
C PRO A 104 -11.99 15.26 8.68
N VAL A 105 -13.07 16.05 8.62
CA VAL A 105 -13.55 16.72 7.40
C VAL A 105 -12.42 17.48 6.69
N SER A 106 -11.59 18.23 7.43
CA SER A 106 -10.50 19.00 6.83
C SER A 106 -9.44 18.11 6.20
N PHE A 107 -9.17 16.94 6.80
CA PHE A 107 -8.19 15.97 6.30
C PHE A 107 -8.70 15.27 5.04
N HIS A 108 -9.97 14.84 5.03
CA HIS A 108 -10.59 14.20 3.87
C HIS A 108 -10.69 15.16 2.68
N VAL A 109 -11.11 16.41 2.91
CA VAL A 109 -11.20 17.43 1.84
C VAL A 109 -9.85 17.64 1.17
N VAL A 110 -8.75 17.71 1.92
CA VAL A 110 -7.40 17.82 1.33
C VAL A 110 -7.07 16.63 0.44
N ASN A 111 -7.40 15.41 0.83
CA ASN A 111 -7.14 14.22 0.02
C ASN A 111 -7.99 14.23 -1.27
N ILE A 112 -9.26 14.57 -1.18
CA ILE A 112 -10.17 14.69 -2.34
C ILE A 112 -9.63 15.73 -3.33
N LEU A 113 -9.23 16.91 -2.84
CA LEU A 113 -8.65 17.97 -3.68
C LEU A 113 -7.31 17.56 -4.30
N LEU A 114 -6.44 16.84 -3.56
CA LEU A 114 -5.20 16.29 -4.10
C LEU A 114 -5.47 15.30 -5.25
N HIS A 115 -6.42 14.38 -5.07
CA HIS A 115 -6.80 13.46 -6.15
C HIS A 115 -7.36 14.19 -7.36
N GLY A 116 -8.19 15.23 -7.14
CA GLY A 116 -8.67 16.10 -8.19
C GLY A 116 -7.55 16.76 -8.98
N GLY A 117 -6.58 17.36 -8.27
CA GLY A 117 -5.40 17.98 -8.87
C GLY A 117 -4.52 17.00 -9.64
N ILE A 118 -4.29 15.79 -9.09
CA ILE A 118 -3.55 14.72 -9.76
C ILE A 118 -4.27 14.28 -11.03
N SER A 119 -5.59 14.07 -10.98
CA SER A 119 -6.39 13.67 -12.14
C SER A 119 -6.34 14.72 -13.26
N VAL A 120 -6.37 16.01 -12.90
CA VAL A 120 -6.16 17.11 -13.84
C VAL A 120 -4.76 17.05 -14.47
N LEU A 121 -3.73 16.79 -13.67
CA LEU A 121 -2.34 16.66 -14.12
C LEU A 121 -2.14 15.47 -15.07
N MET A 122 -2.89 14.40 -14.86
CA MET A 122 -2.87 13.21 -15.72
C MET A 122 -3.27 13.51 -17.17
N VAL A 123 -4.09 14.53 -17.44
CA VAL A 123 -4.39 14.97 -18.82
C VAL A 123 -3.10 15.39 -19.52
N ASP A 124 -2.22 16.12 -18.84
CA ASP A 124 -0.93 16.54 -19.40
C ASP A 124 0.04 15.38 -19.57
N VAL A 125 0.08 14.47 -18.58
CA VAL A 125 0.93 13.28 -18.62
C VAL A 125 0.53 12.38 -19.80
N PHE A 126 -0.74 12.04 -19.93
CA PHE A 126 -1.23 11.21 -21.04
C PHE A 126 -1.06 11.90 -22.40
N SER A 127 -1.17 13.24 -22.46
CA SER A 127 -0.87 13.99 -23.66
C SER A 127 0.58 13.79 -24.15
N VAL A 128 1.53 13.69 -23.21
CA VAL A 128 2.93 13.37 -23.54
C VAL A 128 3.10 11.91 -23.93
N LEU A 129 2.47 11.00 -23.18
CA LEU A 129 2.64 9.56 -23.39
C LEU A 129 2.08 9.10 -24.73
N PHE A 130 0.90 9.58 -25.14
CA PHE A 130 0.29 9.25 -26.42
C PHE A 130 0.86 10.08 -27.58
N GLY A 131 0.99 11.41 -27.40
CA GLY A 131 1.36 12.33 -28.45
C GLY A 131 2.86 12.56 -28.62
N GLY A 132 3.66 12.24 -27.61
CA GLY A 132 5.08 12.61 -27.56
C GLY A 132 5.30 14.09 -27.22
N LEU A 133 6.55 14.56 -27.43
CA LEU A 133 6.93 15.94 -27.17
C LEU A 133 6.99 16.72 -28.49
N GLN A 134 6.02 17.61 -28.68
CA GLN A 134 6.05 18.60 -29.76
C GLN A 134 5.69 19.98 -29.20
N TYR A 135 6.38 21.00 -29.68
CA TYR A 135 6.20 22.38 -29.25
C TYR A 135 5.93 23.29 -30.44
N THR A 136 5.10 24.31 -30.23
CA THR A 136 4.90 25.41 -31.19
C THR A 136 6.17 26.28 -31.27
N SER A 137 6.27 27.14 -32.30
CA SER A 137 7.30 28.16 -32.39
C SER A 137 7.35 29.10 -31.17
N LYS A 138 6.22 29.26 -30.48
CA LYS A 138 6.11 30.05 -29.22
C LYS A 138 6.42 29.23 -27.96
N GLY A 139 6.96 28.01 -28.10
CA GLY A 139 7.32 27.12 -26.98
C GLY A 139 6.13 26.56 -26.18
N ARG A 140 4.91 26.57 -26.70
CA ARG A 140 3.74 25.91 -26.09
C ARG A 140 3.69 24.45 -26.55
N ARG A 141 3.50 23.53 -25.63
CA ARG A 141 3.35 22.11 -25.95
C ARG A 141 2.05 21.87 -26.73
N LEU A 142 2.14 21.11 -27.80
CA LEU A 142 1.00 20.66 -28.58
C LEU A 142 0.45 19.35 -27.99
N ASN A 143 -0.85 19.27 -27.80
CA ASN A 143 -1.50 18.01 -27.50
C ASN A 143 -1.93 17.35 -28.82
N LEU A 144 -1.20 16.32 -29.22
CA LEU A 144 -1.46 15.57 -30.46
C LEU A 144 -2.48 14.46 -30.29
N ALA A 145 -2.85 14.13 -29.06
CA ALA A 145 -3.76 13.05 -28.71
C ALA A 145 -4.80 13.51 -27.67
N PRO A 146 -5.61 14.54 -27.95
CA PRO A 146 -6.52 15.11 -26.96
C PRO A 146 -7.64 14.16 -26.51
N ARG A 147 -8.19 13.32 -27.43
CA ARG A 147 -9.24 12.34 -27.07
C ARG A 147 -8.69 11.20 -26.25
N SER A 148 -7.56 10.64 -26.68
CA SER A 148 -6.87 9.56 -25.95
C SER A 148 -6.45 10.01 -24.55
N SER A 149 -5.93 11.23 -24.44
CA SER A 149 -5.53 11.81 -23.14
C SER A 149 -6.72 12.03 -22.23
N LEU A 150 -7.84 12.53 -22.75
CA LEU A 150 -9.07 12.74 -21.99
C LEU A 150 -9.64 11.41 -21.50
N LEU A 151 -9.75 10.39 -22.38
CA LEU A 151 -10.28 9.10 -22.00
C LEU A 151 -9.43 8.42 -20.92
N ALA A 152 -8.11 8.38 -21.11
CA ALA A 152 -7.22 7.78 -20.12
C ALA A 152 -7.28 8.52 -18.77
N ALA A 153 -7.38 9.87 -18.78
CA ALA A 153 -7.50 10.67 -17.57
C ALA A 153 -8.86 10.46 -16.87
N LEU A 154 -9.95 10.30 -17.61
CA LEU A 154 -11.25 9.96 -17.05
C LEU A 154 -11.24 8.56 -16.43
N LEU A 155 -10.70 7.55 -17.13
CA LEU A 155 -10.55 6.20 -16.59
C LEU A 155 -9.73 6.20 -15.30
N PHE A 156 -8.66 6.98 -15.24
CA PHE A 156 -7.86 7.16 -14.03
C PHE A 156 -8.68 7.84 -12.92
N ALA A 157 -9.34 8.95 -13.22
CA ALA A 157 -10.09 9.75 -12.24
C ALA A 157 -11.22 8.95 -11.55
N VAL A 158 -11.84 8.00 -12.27
CA VAL A 158 -12.97 7.19 -11.76
C VAL A 158 -12.58 5.77 -11.36
N HIS A 159 -11.29 5.46 -11.21
CA HIS A 159 -10.90 4.08 -10.92
C HIS A 159 -11.14 3.74 -9.45
N PRO A 160 -11.97 2.73 -9.12
CA PRO A 160 -12.35 2.43 -7.73
C PRO A 160 -11.18 2.00 -6.83
N VAL A 161 -10.08 1.50 -7.39
CA VAL A 161 -8.86 1.15 -6.63
C VAL A 161 -8.23 2.35 -5.91
N HIS A 162 -8.60 3.57 -6.31
CA HIS A 162 -8.11 4.81 -5.67
C HIS A 162 -8.80 5.12 -4.35
N THR A 163 -9.89 4.41 -4.01
CA THR A 163 -10.70 4.75 -2.84
C THR A 163 -9.91 4.67 -1.54
N GLU A 164 -9.05 3.66 -1.36
CA GLU A 164 -8.18 3.56 -0.19
C GLU A 164 -7.23 4.77 -0.07
N CYS A 165 -6.72 5.28 -1.19
CA CYS A 165 -5.82 6.45 -1.18
C CYS A 165 -6.52 7.77 -0.90
N VAL A 166 -7.79 7.90 -1.32
CA VAL A 166 -8.54 9.18 -1.27
C VAL A 166 -9.39 9.27 -0.01
N ALA A 167 -10.16 8.21 0.28
CA ALA A 167 -11.08 8.16 1.42
C ALA A 167 -10.36 7.85 2.74
N GLY A 168 -9.31 7.00 2.75
CA GLY A 168 -8.42 6.85 3.91
C GLY A 168 -7.45 8.03 4.00
N VAL A 169 -7.39 8.69 5.16
CA VAL A 169 -6.53 9.90 5.31
C VAL A 169 -5.05 9.54 5.20
N VAL A 170 -4.62 8.39 5.70
CA VAL A 170 -3.25 7.84 5.56
C VAL A 170 -2.81 7.74 4.09
N GLY A 171 -3.76 7.53 3.17
CA GLY A 171 -3.53 7.51 1.73
C GLY A 171 -2.96 8.80 1.14
N ARG A 172 -2.95 9.92 1.92
CA ARG A 172 -2.26 11.17 1.54
C ARG A 172 -0.80 10.95 1.14
N ALA A 173 -0.14 9.97 1.73
CA ALA A 173 1.23 9.60 1.36
C ALA A 173 1.34 9.18 -0.11
N ASP A 174 0.39 8.38 -0.58
CA ASP A 174 0.30 7.92 -1.96
C ASP A 174 -0.05 9.06 -2.90
N LEU A 175 -1.00 9.93 -2.51
CA LEU A 175 -1.41 11.11 -3.29
C LEU A 175 -0.27 12.11 -3.45
N LEU A 176 0.41 12.49 -2.37
CA LEU A 176 1.56 13.41 -2.43
C LEU A 176 2.73 12.78 -3.19
N GLY A 177 3.01 11.50 -2.94
CA GLY A 177 4.00 10.75 -3.70
C GLY A 177 3.71 10.78 -5.20
N ALA A 178 2.45 10.54 -5.60
CA ALA A 178 2.02 10.61 -6.99
C ALA A 178 2.10 12.04 -7.57
N LEU A 179 1.72 13.06 -6.80
CA LEU A 179 1.82 14.45 -7.24
C LEU A 179 3.26 14.82 -7.61
N PHE A 180 4.21 14.60 -6.69
CA PHE A 180 5.63 14.89 -6.95
C PHE A 180 6.23 13.98 -8.02
N PHE A 181 5.80 12.72 -8.11
CA PHE A 181 6.17 11.80 -9.18
C PHE A 181 5.80 12.35 -10.56
N LEU A 182 4.55 12.79 -10.75
CA LEU A 182 4.07 13.33 -12.01
C LEU A 182 4.72 14.68 -12.34
N LEU A 183 4.94 15.53 -11.33
CA LEU A 183 5.68 16.78 -11.50
C LEU A 183 7.14 16.52 -11.91
N SER A 184 7.80 15.50 -11.34
CA SER A 184 9.13 15.05 -11.73
C SER A 184 9.15 14.62 -13.20
N PHE A 185 8.21 13.77 -13.63
CA PHE A 185 8.07 13.34 -15.01
C PHE A 185 7.86 14.50 -15.98
N LEU A 186 6.91 15.40 -15.68
CA LEU A 186 6.64 16.57 -16.52
C LEU A 186 7.82 17.57 -16.52
N GLY A 187 8.52 17.72 -15.39
CA GLY A 187 9.75 18.50 -15.29
C GLY A 187 10.83 17.93 -16.19
N TYR A 188 11.00 16.59 -16.19
CA TYR A 188 11.92 15.91 -17.08
C TYR A 188 11.56 16.16 -18.56
N CYS A 189 10.28 16.06 -18.92
CA CYS A 189 9.81 16.37 -20.28
C CYS A 189 10.11 17.81 -20.68
N LYS A 190 10.07 18.76 -19.73
CA LYS A 190 10.35 20.18 -19.98
C LYS A 190 11.82 20.47 -20.26
N ALA A 191 12.72 19.58 -19.86
CA ALA A 191 14.13 19.70 -20.20
C ALA A 191 14.40 19.74 -21.72
N PHE A 192 13.47 19.24 -22.52
CA PHE A 192 13.57 19.16 -23.97
C PHE A 192 12.76 20.23 -24.72
N ARG A 193 12.28 21.27 -24.04
CA ARG A 193 11.41 22.31 -24.62
C ARG A 193 12.10 23.14 -25.71
N GLU A 194 13.41 23.34 -25.61
CA GLU A 194 14.18 24.20 -26.50
C GLU A 194 14.83 23.41 -27.66
N HIS A 195 14.33 22.25 -27.97
CA HIS A 195 14.93 21.23 -28.82
C HIS A 195 14.84 21.50 -30.33
N ASN A 196 14.92 22.75 -30.78
CA ASN A 196 15.08 23.08 -32.20
C ASN A 196 16.53 22.86 -32.71
N LYS A 197 17.47 22.48 -31.84
CA LYS A 197 18.84 22.06 -32.18
C LYS A 197 19.06 20.67 -31.58
N GLU A 198 19.42 19.71 -32.44
CA GLU A 198 19.68 18.33 -32.00
C GLU A 198 20.68 18.28 -30.84
N GLY A 199 20.28 17.60 -29.77
CA GLY A 199 21.14 17.33 -28.61
C GLY A 199 21.08 18.33 -27.44
N THR A 200 20.39 19.47 -27.54
CA THR A 200 20.33 20.43 -26.43
C THR A 200 19.25 20.06 -25.42
N HIS A 201 19.59 20.06 -24.13
CA HIS A 201 18.67 19.87 -23.03
C HIS A 201 19.01 20.83 -21.90
N SER A 202 18.00 21.19 -21.11
CA SER A 202 18.20 22.02 -19.91
C SER A 202 18.56 21.15 -18.71
N THR A 203 19.82 21.16 -18.29
CA THR A 203 20.28 20.43 -17.09
C THR A 203 19.51 20.85 -15.83
N PHE A 204 19.10 22.13 -15.74
CA PHE A 204 18.27 22.60 -14.62
C PHE A 204 16.98 21.78 -14.46
N TRP A 205 16.23 21.51 -15.55
CA TRP A 205 15.00 20.74 -15.49
C TRP A 205 15.25 19.27 -15.18
N VAL A 206 16.38 18.69 -15.59
CA VAL A 206 16.78 17.33 -15.22
C VAL A 206 17.07 17.26 -13.71
N LEU A 207 17.85 18.21 -13.17
CA LEU A 207 18.13 18.26 -11.73
C LEU A 207 16.87 18.54 -10.90
N LEU A 208 16.00 19.45 -11.35
CA LEU A 208 14.72 19.69 -10.71
C LEU A 208 13.83 18.43 -10.72
N SER A 209 13.84 17.67 -11.79
CA SER A 209 13.13 16.38 -11.87
C SER A 209 13.66 15.38 -10.85
N ILE A 210 14.97 15.29 -10.65
CA ILE A 210 15.60 14.43 -9.62
C ILE A 210 15.18 14.91 -8.22
N LEU A 211 15.21 16.20 -7.96
CA LEU A 211 14.76 16.78 -6.68
C LEU A 211 13.29 16.46 -6.40
N LEU A 212 12.41 16.63 -7.40
CA LEU A 212 10.99 16.27 -7.27
C LEU A 212 10.80 14.76 -7.04
N GLY A 213 11.63 13.91 -7.64
CA GLY A 213 11.67 12.47 -7.37
C GLY A 213 12.10 12.16 -5.92
N ALA A 214 13.04 12.91 -5.38
CA ALA A 214 13.43 12.81 -3.96
C ALA A 214 12.28 13.24 -3.03
N LEU A 215 11.57 14.35 -3.35
CA LEU A 215 10.39 14.78 -2.59
C LEU A 215 9.27 13.75 -2.68
N ALA A 216 9.06 13.12 -3.83
CA ALA A 216 8.11 12.03 -3.99
C ALA A 216 8.45 10.86 -3.05
N MET A 217 9.74 10.49 -2.94
CA MET A 217 10.19 9.42 -2.04
C MET A 217 10.04 9.80 -0.55
N LEU A 218 10.20 11.07 -0.19
CA LEU A 218 9.98 11.55 1.19
C LEU A 218 8.49 11.60 1.56
N CYS A 219 7.58 11.50 0.57
CA CYS A 219 6.15 11.31 0.79
C CYS A 219 5.78 9.82 0.82
N LYS A 220 6.30 9.04 -0.15
CA LYS A 220 6.06 7.60 -0.28
C LYS A 220 7.24 6.91 -0.99
N GLU A 221 7.64 5.76 -0.51
CA GLU A 221 8.81 5.00 -0.99
C GLU A 221 8.80 4.76 -2.51
N GLN A 222 7.63 4.49 -3.07
CA GLN A 222 7.44 4.27 -4.51
C GLN A 222 7.84 5.48 -5.37
N GLY A 223 7.86 6.69 -4.80
CA GLY A 223 8.12 7.92 -5.54
C GLY A 223 9.45 7.95 -6.27
N ILE A 224 10.50 7.30 -5.73
CA ILE A 224 11.83 7.24 -6.37
C ILE A 224 11.82 6.56 -7.75
N THR A 225 10.84 5.69 -8.00
CA THR A 225 10.75 4.93 -9.25
C THR A 225 10.50 5.81 -10.47
N VAL A 226 10.11 7.08 -10.28
CA VAL A 226 10.00 8.05 -11.37
C VAL A 226 11.30 8.23 -12.13
N LEU A 227 12.46 8.12 -11.47
CA LEU A 227 13.75 8.28 -12.14
C LEU A 227 13.99 7.15 -13.14
N GLY A 228 13.57 5.91 -12.80
CA GLY A 228 13.57 4.79 -13.74
C GLY A 228 12.61 5.01 -14.92
N LEU A 229 11.42 5.56 -14.64
CA LEU A 229 10.46 5.88 -15.68
C LEU A 229 10.95 6.99 -16.61
N ASN A 230 11.60 8.03 -16.07
CA ASN A 230 12.23 9.10 -16.86
C ASN A 230 13.33 8.54 -17.77
N ALA A 231 14.11 7.57 -17.27
CA ALA A 231 15.13 6.90 -18.08
C ALA A 231 14.50 6.10 -19.24
N VAL A 232 13.44 5.33 -18.98
CA VAL A 232 12.70 4.61 -20.02
C VAL A 232 12.12 5.58 -21.06
N PHE A 233 11.52 6.68 -20.59
CA PHE A 233 10.98 7.71 -21.48
C PHE A 233 12.07 8.36 -22.35
N ASP A 234 13.23 8.68 -21.79
CA ASP A 234 14.35 9.26 -22.53
C ASP A 234 14.86 8.31 -23.63
N ILE A 235 15.07 7.04 -23.27
CA ILE A 235 15.54 6.02 -24.22
C ILE A 235 14.56 5.86 -25.39
N LEU A 236 13.28 5.77 -25.11
CA LEU A 236 12.26 5.42 -26.11
C LEU A 236 11.74 6.61 -26.91
N VAL A 237 11.55 7.76 -26.26
CA VAL A 237 10.88 8.93 -26.88
C VAL A 237 11.89 9.96 -27.36
N ILE A 238 12.89 10.27 -26.56
CA ILE A 238 13.89 11.27 -26.90
C ILE A 238 15.00 10.66 -27.75
N GLY A 239 15.59 9.56 -27.28
CA GLY A 239 16.66 8.84 -27.96
C GLY A 239 16.18 8.01 -29.16
N LYS A 240 14.86 7.73 -29.23
CA LYS A 240 14.22 6.89 -30.27
C LYS A 240 14.93 5.55 -30.49
N LEU A 241 15.51 5.00 -29.41
CA LEU A 241 16.29 3.78 -29.47
C LEU A 241 15.38 2.55 -29.54
N ASN A 242 15.75 1.61 -30.38
CA ASN A 242 15.12 0.30 -30.43
C ASN A 242 15.87 -0.66 -29.49
N VAL A 243 15.30 -0.89 -28.30
CA VAL A 243 15.90 -1.75 -27.26
C VAL A 243 16.19 -3.15 -27.79
N LEU A 244 15.31 -3.73 -28.60
CA LEU A 244 15.50 -5.07 -29.16
C LEU A 244 16.70 -5.11 -30.13
N GLU A 245 16.87 -4.08 -30.91
CA GLU A 245 18.01 -3.97 -31.83
C GLU A 245 19.33 -3.87 -31.06
N ILE A 246 19.35 -3.08 -29.99
CA ILE A 246 20.50 -2.95 -29.09
C ILE A 246 20.84 -4.32 -28.47
N VAL A 247 19.85 -5.01 -27.91
CA VAL A 247 20.05 -6.33 -27.29
C VAL A 247 20.56 -7.35 -28.32
N ARG A 248 20.00 -7.36 -29.54
CA ARG A 248 20.46 -8.25 -30.61
C ARG A 248 21.92 -7.97 -30.96
N LYS A 249 22.32 -6.70 -31.18
CA LYS A 249 23.68 -6.31 -31.49
C LYS A 249 24.68 -6.68 -30.38
N VAL A 250 24.27 -6.50 -29.11
CA VAL A 250 25.08 -6.91 -27.95
C VAL A 250 25.25 -8.43 -27.90
N LEU A 251 24.17 -9.20 -28.09
CA LEU A 251 24.21 -10.66 -28.04
C LEU A 251 25.05 -11.24 -29.19
N HIS A 252 24.99 -10.65 -30.38
CA HIS A 252 25.75 -11.12 -31.55
C HIS A 252 27.19 -10.55 -31.63
N LYS A 253 27.63 -9.81 -30.58
CA LYS A 253 28.98 -9.18 -30.54
C LYS A 253 29.31 -8.40 -31.80
N ASP A 254 28.31 -7.74 -32.39
CA ASP A 254 28.46 -7.00 -33.63
C ASP A 254 29.34 -5.77 -33.37
N LYS A 255 30.46 -5.67 -34.11
CA LYS A 255 31.39 -4.52 -34.01
C LYS A 255 30.73 -3.17 -34.38
N SER A 256 29.54 -3.19 -35.00
CA SER A 256 28.74 -2.00 -35.24
C SER A 256 28.08 -1.41 -33.97
N LEU A 257 28.47 -1.88 -32.78
CA LEU A 257 28.02 -1.27 -31.49
C LEU A 257 28.40 0.23 -31.41
N GLU A 258 29.51 0.63 -31.99
CA GLU A 258 29.93 2.03 -32.10
C GLU A 258 28.99 2.88 -32.97
N SER A 259 28.23 2.25 -33.86
CA SER A 259 27.23 2.91 -34.70
C SER A 259 25.86 3.04 -34.04
N ILE A 260 25.66 2.44 -32.84
CA ILE A 260 24.43 2.63 -32.06
C ILE A 260 24.43 4.09 -31.60
N GLY A 261 23.46 4.87 -32.06
CA GLY A 261 23.32 6.30 -31.75
C GLY A 261 23.36 6.67 -30.26
N MET A 262 23.38 5.67 -29.36
CA MET A 262 23.53 5.82 -27.93
C MET A 262 24.92 6.32 -27.51
N LEU A 263 25.99 5.76 -28.08
CA LEU A 263 27.38 6.19 -27.80
C LEU A 263 27.73 7.52 -28.51
N ARG A 264 27.05 7.80 -29.61
CA ARG A 264 27.21 9.05 -30.37
C ARG A 264 26.39 10.20 -29.77
N ASN A 265 25.36 9.89 -28.91
CA ASN A 265 24.53 10.88 -28.24
C ASN A 265 25.02 11.11 -26.81
N GLY A 266 26.13 11.85 -26.65
CA GLY A 266 26.70 12.19 -25.33
C GLY A 266 25.70 12.83 -24.37
N GLY A 267 24.67 13.51 -24.89
CA GLY A 267 23.60 14.09 -24.09
C GLY A 267 22.72 13.03 -23.40
N LEU A 268 22.39 11.91 -24.06
CA LEU A 268 21.64 10.81 -23.45
C LEU A 268 22.45 10.16 -22.32
N LEU A 269 23.71 9.82 -22.60
CA LEU A 269 24.58 9.20 -21.58
C LEU A 269 24.72 10.10 -20.34
N PHE A 270 24.94 11.39 -20.55
CA PHE A 270 25.01 12.37 -19.46
C PHE A 270 23.72 12.37 -18.61
N ARG A 271 22.53 12.40 -19.23
CA ARG A 271 21.26 12.37 -18.49
C ARG A 271 21.04 11.05 -17.75
N MET A 272 21.38 9.91 -18.37
CA MET A 272 21.32 8.60 -17.69
C MET A 272 22.24 8.56 -16.48
N THR A 273 23.45 9.10 -16.59
CA THR A 273 24.40 9.20 -15.47
C THR A 273 23.84 10.09 -14.35
N LEU A 274 23.23 11.24 -14.68
CA LEU A 274 22.60 12.12 -13.71
C LEU A 274 21.43 11.44 -13.00
N LEU A 275 20.54 10.75 -13.73
CA LEU A 275 19.41 10.02 -13.12
C LEU A 275 19.89 8.89 -12.22
N ALA A 276 20.88 8.11 -12.67
CA ALA A 276 21.43 7.00 -11.91
C ALA A 276 22.16 7.48 -10.64
N SER A 277 23.06 8.47 -10.78
CA SER A 277 23.81 9.01 -9.64
C SER A 277 22.91 9.75 -8.66
N GLY A 278 21.94 10.54 -9.16
CA GLY A 278 20.94 11.20 -8.33
C GLY A 278 20.07 10.20 -7.56
N GLY A 279 19.57 9.17 -8.26
CA GLY A 279 18.80 8.09 -7.62
C GLY A 279 19.61 7.33 -6.56
N ALA A 280 20.85 6.95 -6.89
CA ALA A 280 21.75 6.30 -5.94
C ALA A 280 22.05 7.19 -4.71
N GLY A 281 22.29 8.50 -4.94
CA GLY A 281 22.51 9.47 -3.85
C GLY A 281 21.29 9.58 -2.92
N VAL A 282 20.09 9.70 -3.48
CA VAL A 282 18.85 9.79 -2.69
C VAL A 282 18.59 8.50 -1.90
N LEU A 283 18.80 7.33 -2.51
CA LEU A 283 18.68 6.03 -1.82
C LEU A 283 19.75 5.86 -0.73
N PHE A 284 20.98 6.32 -0.96
CA PHE A 284 22.06 6.29 0.04
C PHE A 284 21.73 7.16 1.25
N VAL A 285 21.26 8.39 1.03
CA VAL A 285 20.84 9.29 2.12
C VAL A 285 19.71 8.65 2.93
N ARG A 286 18.69 8.08 2.28
CA ARG A 286 17.60 7.37 2.94
C ARG A 286 18.12 6.19 3.77
N TRP A 287 19.00 5.37 3.20
CA TRP A 287 19.61 4.24 3.91
C TRP A 287 20.36 4.70 5.17
N ARG A 288 21.12 5.80 5.08
CA ARG A 288 21.82 6.39 6.22
C ARG A 288 20.87 6.87 7.32
N ILE A 289 19.74 7.46 6.96
CA ILE A 289 18.74 7.96 7.91
C ILE A 289 18.00 6.80 8.59
N MET A 290 17.61 5.78 7.83
CA MET A 290 16.83 4.64 8.35
C MET A 290 17.66 3.69 9.22
N GLY A 291 18.99 3.71 9.11
CA GLY A 291 19.89 2.80 9.82
C GLY A 291 19.88 1.37 9.24
N THR A 292 20.55 0.46 9.93
CA THR A 292 20.72 -0.94 9.52
C THR A 292 19.54 -1.77 10.03
N GLY A 293 18.78 -2.34 9.13
CA GLY A 293 17.75 -3.33 9.40
C GLY A 293 16.50 -3.10 8.54
N PRO A 294 15.96 -4.17 7.93
CA PRO A 294 14.64 -4.10 7.30
C PRO A 294 13.56 -3.95 8.38
N PRO A 295 12.37 -3.42 8.00
CA PRO A 295 11.20 -3.45 8.88
C PRO A 295 10.92 -4.88 9.35
N ALA A 296 10.58 -5.04 10.63
CA ALA A 296 10.14 -6.33 11.16
C ALA A 296 8.65 -6.51 10.82
N PHE A 297 8.36 -7.46 9.93
CA PHE A 297 6.99 -7.90 9.62
C PHE A 297 6.76 -9.28 10.21
N THR A 298 5.50 -9.59 10.51
CA THR A 298 5.09 -10.88 11.04
C THR A 298 4.56 -11.81 9.94
N GLU A 299 4.48 -13.10 10.22
CA GLU A 299 3.89 -14.08 9.29
C GLU A 299 2.43 -13.76 8.99
N VAL A 300 1.73 -13.13 9.94
CA VAL A 300 0.32 -12.75 9.81
C VAL A 300 0.14 -11.65 8.75
N ASP A 301 1.10 -10.73 8.65
CA ASP A 301 1.05 -9.63 7.68
C ASP A 301 1.28 -10.13 6.25
N ASN A 302 2.21 -11.08 6.06
CA ASN A 302 2.54 -11.62 4.75
C ASN A 302 3.02 -13.08 4.83
N PRO A 303 2.11 -14.05 4.95
CA PRO A 303 2.45 -15.46 5.16
C PRO A 303 3.38 -16.06 4.09
N ALA A 304 3.25 -15.62 2.83
CA ALA A 304 4.10 -16.10 1.75
C ALA A 304 5.58 -15.78 1.96
N SER A 305 5.90 -14.64 2.59
CA SER A 305 7.28 -14.22 2.86
C SER A 305 8.00 -15.10 3.88
N PHE A 306 7.25 -15.82 4.70
CA PHE A 306 7.75 -16.71 5.76
C PHE A 306 7.70 -18.20 5.38
N ALA A 307 7.12 -18.54 4.21
CA ALA A 307 7.12 -19.91 3.74
C ALA A 307 8.57 -20.42 3.56
N GLU A 308 8.88 -21.61 4.06
CA GLU A 308 10.22 -22.21 3.97
C GLU A 308 10.62 -22.49 2.51
N SER A 309 9.69 -23.03 1.74
CA SER A 309 9.92 -23.37 0.33
C SER A 309 9.96 -22.13 -0.57
N ILE A 310 11.05 -21.96 -1.32
CA ILE A 310 11.18 -20.94 -2.37
C ILE A 310 10.07 -21.09 -3.42
N PHE A 311 9.69 -22.33 -3.74
CA PHE A 311 8.61 -22.62 -4.67
C PHE A 311 7.26 -22.05 -4.16
N VAL A 312 6.92 -22.29 -2.89
CA VAL A 312 5.70 -21.77 -2.26
C VAL A 312 5.72 -20.24 -2.25
N ARG A 313 6.86 -19.61 -1.93
CA ARG A 313 7.01 -18.14 -2.01
C ARG A 313 6.77 -17.63 -3.43
N ALA A 314 7.42 -18.21 -4.41
CA ALA A 314 7.33 -17.77 -5.80
C ALA A 314 5.90 -17.90 -6.35
N ILE A 315 5.22 -19.02 -6.13
CA ILE A 315 3.86 -19.25 -6.63
C ILE A 315 2.87 -18.25 -5.99
N ASN A 316 3.00 -17.99 -4.68
CA ASN A 316 2.11 -17.06 -3.99
C ASN A 316 2.36 -15.61 -4.38
N TYR A 317 3.61 -15.16 -4.53
CA TYR A 317 3.89 -13.81 -5.03
C TYR A 317 3.31 -13.59 -6.42
N ASN A 318 3.45 -14.56 -7.32
CA ASN A 318 2.84 -14.48 -8.64
C ASN A 318 1.31 -14.48 -8.58
N TYR A 319 0.71 -15.20 -7.63
CA TYR A 319 -0.73 -15.12 -7.39
C TYR A 319 -1.15 -13.75 -6.89
N TYR A 320 -0.38 -13.12 -6.00
CA TYR A 320 -0.63 -11.74 -5.56
C TYR A 320 -0.55 -10.73 -6.71
N TYR A 321 0.35 -10.93 -7.67
CA TYR A 321 0.37 -10.12 -8.89
C TYR A 321 -0.90 -10.30 -9.73
N SER A 322 -1.41 -11.53 -9.78
CA SER A 322 -2.67 -11.81 -10.48
C SER A 322 -3.87 -11.15 -9.81
N LEU A 323 -3.91 -11.12 -8.48
CA LEU A 323 -4.93 -10.41 -7.71
C LEU A 323 -4.85 -8.89 -7.93
N ASN A 324 -3.64 -8.30 -7.90
CA ASN A 324 -3.45 -6.88 -8.19
C ASN A 324 -3.91 -6.54 -9.62
N ALA A 325 -3.61 -7.38 -10.61
CA ALA A 325 -4.10 -7.21 -11.97
C ALA A 325 -5.63 -7.34 -12.05
N TRP A 326 -6.22 -8.28 -11.31
CA TRP A 326 -7.66 -8.43 -11.21
C TRP A 326 -8.34 -7.19 -10.63
N LEU A 327 -7.77 -6.58 -9.57
CA LEU A 327 -8.30 -5.34 -8.98
C LEU A 327 -8.28 -4.15 -9.94
N LEU A 328 -7.34 -4.12 -10.89
CA LEU A 328 -7.35 -3.12 -11.96
C LEU A 328 -8.41 -3.42 -13.03
N LEU A 329 -8.61 -4.69 -13.38
CA LEU A 329 -9.57 -5.10 -14.41
C LEU A 329 -11.02 -5.08 -13.91
N CYS A 330 -11.24 -5.55 -12.68
CA CYS A 330 -12.56 -5.72 -12.07
C CYS A 330 -12.52 -5.23 -10.61
N PRO A 331 -12.56 -3.93 -10.34
CA PRO A 331 -12.44 -3.35 -9.01
C PRO A 331 -13.74 -3.47 -8.19
N TRP A 332 -14.30 -4.67 -8.15
CA TRP A 332 -15.53 -4.96 -7.41
C TRP A 332 -15.23 -5.44 -5.98
N TRP A 333 -14.28 -6.35 -5.83
CA TRP A 333 -13.87 -6.89 -4.55
C TRP A 333 -12.76 -6.05 -3.93
N LEU A 334 -13.13 -4.95 -3.28
CA LEU A 334 -12.21 -4.06 -2.59
C LEU A 334 -12.28 -4.31 -1.08
N CYS A 335 -11.13 -4.51 -0.46
CA CYS A 335 -10.97 -4.78 0.96
C CYS A 335 -9.89 -3.86 1.56
N PHE A 336 -10.12 -3.32 2.75
CA PHE A 336 -9.15 -2.44 3.41
C PHE A 336 -7.89 -3.18 3.88
N ASP A 337 -7.98 -4.50 4.09
CA ASP A 337 -6.86 -5.34 4.52
C ASP A 337 -7.03 -6.77 3.99
N TRP A 338 -6.06 -7.22 3.21
CA TRP A 338 -5.99 -8.54 2.60
C TRP A 338 -5.10 -9.52 3.36
N SER A 339 -4.61 -9.14 4.54
CA SER A 339 -3.79 -9.97 5.43
C SER A 339 -4.63 -10.91 6.32
N MET A 340 -4.05 -11.43 7.37
CA MET A 340 -4.71 -12.18 8.45
C MET A 340 -5.58 -13.36 7.99
N GLY A 341 -5.07 -14.15 7.01
CA GLY A 341 -5.77 -15.36 6.54
C GLY A 341 -6.78 -15.11 5.41
N CYS A 342 -6.98 -13.87 4.96
CA CYS A 342 -7.85 -13.54 3.83
C CYS A 342 -7.51 -14.33 2.57
N ILE A 343 -6.22 -14.52 2.29
CA ILE A 343 -5.74 -15.29 1.15
C ILE A 343 -4.92 -16.49 1.63
N PRO A 344 -5.50 -17.70 1.62
CA PRO A 344 -4.77 -18.93 1.98
C PRO A 344 -3.61 -19.22 1.03
N LEU A 345 -2.48 -19.71 1.56
CA LEU A 345 -1.31 -20.05 0.77
C LEU A 345 -1.58 -21.18 -0.24
N ILE A 346 -1.07 -20.99 -1.45
CA ILE A 346 -1.00 -22.04 -2.47
C ILE A 346 0.22 -22.91 -2.16
N LYS A 347 0.00 -24.18 -1.89
CA LYS A 347 1.06 -25.14 -1.52
C LYS A 347 1.47 -26.06 -2.67
N SER A 348 0.65 -26.18 -3.71
CA SER A 348 0.82 -27.13 -4.81
C SER A 348 0.39 -26.52 -6.14
N VAL A 349 0.99 -26.99 -7.24
CA VAL A 349 0.57 -26.63 -8.62
C VAL A 349 -0.82 -27.14 -9.00
N GLY A 350 -1.35 -28.11 -8.26
CA GLY A 350 -2.72 -28.62 -8.47
C GLY A 350 -3.82 -27.68 -7.96
N ASP A 351 -3.48 -26.59 -7.28
CA ASP A 351 -4.44 -25.59 -6.85
C ASP A 351 -4.99 -24.82 -8.07
N TRP A 352 -6.33 -24.77 -8.20
CA TRP A 352 -7.00 -24.11 -9.32
C TRP A 352 -6.61 -22.64 -9.51
N ARG A 353 -6.19 -21.95 -8.45
CA ARG A 353 -5.74 -20.55 -8.47
C ARG A 353 -4.51 -20.33 -9.34
N VAL A 354 -3.76 -21.39 -9.64
CA VAL A 354 -2.59 -21.36 -10.56
C VAL A 354 -3.01 -20.96 -11.98
N ILE A 355 -4.27 -21.20 -12.37
CA ILE A 355 -4.80 -20.75 -13.66
C ILE A 355 -4.72 -19.22 -13.79
N ALA A 356 -4.95 -18.49 -12.70
CA ALA A 356 -4.86 -17.02 -12.72
C ALA A 356 -3.41 -16.53 -12.98
N LEU A 357 -2.41 -17.26 -12.44
CA LEU A 357 -1.00 -16.94 -12.72
C LEU A 357 -0.68 -17.16 -14.20
N ALA A 358 -1.10 -18.29 -14.74
CA ALA A 358 -0.88 -18.62 -16.15
C ALA A 358 -1.52 -17.57 -17.06
N ALA A 359 -2.78 -17.18 -16.79
CA ALA A 359 -3.47 -16.15 -17.53
C ALA A 359 -2.74 -14.80 -17.48
N LEU A 360 -2.30 -14.36 -16.29
CA LEU A 360 -1.52 -13.12 -16.14
C LEU A 360 -0.27 -13.14 -17.01
N TRP A 361 0.53 -14.20 -16.91
CA TRP A 361 1.80 -14.29 -17.64
C TRP A 361 1.60 -14.42 -19.14
N ILE A 362 0.58 -15.16 -19.61
CA ILE A 362 0.25 -15.23 -21.04
C ILE A 362 -0.11 -13.83 -21.57
N CYS A 363 -0.96 -13.07 -20.85
CA CYS A 363 -1.31 -11.71 -21.23
C CYS A 363 -0.09 -10.78 -21.21
N LEU A 364 0.72 -10.83 -20.15
CA LEU A 364 1.88 -9.95 -19.98
C LEU A 364 2.96 -10.24 -21.04
N ILE A 365 3.27 -11.52 -21.28
CA ILE A 365 4.21 -11.94 -22.35
C ILE A 365 3.69 -11.50 -23.72
N GLY A 366 2.38 -11.64 -23.97
CA GLY A 366 1.75 -11.17 -25.20
C GLY A 366 1.94 -9.66 -25.40
N LEU A 367 1.70 -8.86 -24.35
CA LEU A 367 1.89 -7.41 -24.39
C LEU A 367 3.37 -7.03 -24.55
N ILE A 368 4.28 -7.67 -23.83
CA ILE A 368 5.73 -7.45 -23.94
C ILE A 368 6.21 -7.81 -25.35
N ARG A 369 5.77 -8.95 -25.90
CA ARG A 369 6.10 -9.33 -27.27
C ARG A 369 5.65 -8.26 -28.28
N GLN A 370 4.42 -7.77 -28.13
CA GLN A 370 3.91 -6.70 -28.99
C GLN A 370 4.70 -5.39 -28.80
N ALA A 371 5.05 -5.05 -27.55
CA ALA A 371 5.84 -3.87 -27.23
C ALA A 371 7.27 -3.93 -27.84
N LEU A 372 7.86 -5.11 -27.96
CA LEU A 372 9.21 -5.29 -28.48
C LEU A 372 9.25 -5.53 -29.98
N CYS A 373 8.32 -6.33 -30.53
CA CYS A 373 8.37 -6.85 -31.90
C CYS A 373 7.46 -6.11 -32.89
N SER A 374 6.64 -5.13 -32.43
CA SER A 374 5.79 -4.38 -33.35
C SER A 374 6.62 -3.55 -34.34
N GLU A 375 6.30 -3.61 -35.61
CA GLU A 375 6.89 -2.75 -36.64
C GLU A 375 6.44 -1.29 -36.50
N ASP A 376 5.20 -1.08 -36.03
CA ASP A 376 4.67 0.24 -35.78
C ASP A 376 5.35 0.86 -34.53
N SER A 377 6.16 1.89 -34.77
CA SER A 377 6.89 2.59 -33.71
C SER A 377 5.98 3.31 -32.71
N HIS A 378 4.80 3.77 -33.15
CA HIS A 378 3.81 4.41 -32.28
C HIS A 378 3.20 3.39 -31.31
N ARG A 379 2.75 2.24 -31.83
CA ARG A 379 2.23 1.12 -31.03
C ARG A 379 3.27 0.63 -30.02
N ARG A 380 4.50 0.40 -30.47
CA ARG A 380 5.63 -0.03 -29.62
C ARG A 380 5.86 0.95 -28.47
N ARG A 381 5.89 2.26 -28.76
CA ARG A 381 6.06 3.32 -27.75
C ARG A 381 4.93 3.30 -26.71
N ILE A 382 3.67 3.26 -27.15
CA ILE A 382 2.51 3.27 -26.23
C ILE A 382 2.53 2.04 -25.33
N LEU A 383 2.74 0.85 -25.88
CA LEU A 383 2.77 -0.38 -25.09
C LEU A 383 3.93 -0.39 -24.09
N THR A 384 5.12 0.04 -24.50
CA THR A 384 6.29 0.05 -23.59
C THR A 384 6.13 1.09 -22.48
N LEU A 385 5.62 2.29 -22.78
CA LEU A 385 5.38 3.31 -21.76
C LEU A 385 4.22 2.94 -20.83
N GLY A 386 3.15 2.35 -21.35
CA GLY A 386 2.04 1.85 -20.57
C GLY A 386 2.47 0.73 -19.61
N LEU A 387 3.25 -0.24 -20.09
CA LEU A 387 3.86 -1.28 -19.24
C LEU A 387 4.86 -0.68 -18.25
N GLY A 388 5.65 0.32 -18.65
CA GLY A 388 6.56 1.04 -17.76
C GLY A 388 5.83 1.70 -16.59
N PHE A 389 4.76 2.45 -16.85
CA PHE A 389 3.92 3.05 -15.81
C PHE A 389 3.19 2.01 -14.95
N LEU A 390 2.82 0.86 -15.51
CA LEU A 390 2.17 -0.22 -14.77
C LEU A 390 3.13 -0.93 -13.82
N ILE A 391 4.34 -1.27 -14.32
CA ILE A 391 5.27 -2.17 -13.63
C ILE A 391 6.23 -1.40 -12.73
N ILE A 392 6.87 -0.32 -13.22
CA ILE A 392 7.97 0.35 -12.50
C ILE A 392 7.52 0.89 -11.13
N PRO A 393 6.39 1.61 -10.98
CA PRO A 393 5.93 2.05 -9.67
C PRO A 393 5.48 0.91 -8.75
N PHE A 394 5.13 -0.26 -9.29
CA PHE A 394 4.74 -1.44 -8.53
C PHE A 394 5.93 -2.23 -7.96
N LEU A 395 7.12 -2.10 -8.55
CA LEU A 395 8.31 -2.88 -8.16
C LEU A 395 8.63 -2.85 -6.65
N PRO A 396 8.57 -1.72 -5.93
CA PRO A 396 8.81 -1.72 -4.49
C PRO A 396 7.81 -2.54 -3.67
N ALA A 397 6.59 -2.75 -4.19
CA ALA A 397 5.53 -3.52 -3.54
C ALA A 397 5.50 -5.00 -3.97
N SER A 398 6.40 -5.42 -4.86
CA SER A 398 6.38 -6.74 -5.51
C SER A 398 6.95 -7.89 -4.69
N ASN A 399 7.52 -7.66 -3.52
CA ASN A 399 8.32 -8.63 -2.76
C ASN A 399 9.58 -9.17 -3.47
N LEU A 400 9.98 -8.60 -4.62
CA LEU A 400 11.16 -9.04 -5.37
C LEU A 400 12.47 -8.58 -4.74
N PHE A 401 12.52 -7.35 -4.23
CA PHE A 401 13.74 -6.74 -3.69
C PHE A 401 13.83 -6.86 -2.18
N PHE A 402 12.71 -6.78 -1.48
CA PHE A 402 12.59 -6.90 -0.03
C PHE A 402 11.19 -7.36 0.33
N ARG A 403 11.03 -7.91 1.52
CA ARG A 403 9.73 -8.31 2.07
C ARG A 403 8.89 -7.08 2.36
N VAL A 404 7.60 -7.12 2.01
CA VAL A 404 6.63 -6.08 2.37
C VAL A 404 5.66 -6.59 3.43
N GLY A 405 5.13 -5.71 4.26
CA GLY A 405 4.23 -6.04 5.37
C GLY A 405 2.76 -6.09 4.96
N PHE A 406 2.44 -6.66 3.80
CA PHE A 406 1.07 -6.86 3.33
C PHE A 406 1.03 -7.93 2.24
N VAL A 407 -0.13 -8.56 2.06
CA VAL A 407 -0.40 -9.52 0.98
C VAL A 407 -0.78 -8.77 -0.29
N VAL A 408 -1.85 -8.00 -0.24
CA VAL A 408 -2.32 -7.06 -1.26
C VAL A 408 -2.67 -5.74 -0.56
N ALA A 409 -2.35 -4.62 -1.18
CA ALA A 409 -2.76 -3.29 -0.72
C ALA A 409 -3.22 -2.48 -1.93
N GLU A 410 -4.48 -2.06 -1.94
CA GLU A 410 -5.08 -1.35 -3.07
C GLU A 410 -4.35 -0.04 -3.37
N ARG A 411 -3.90 0.66 -2.33
CA ARG A 411 -3.17 1.94 -2.44
C ARG A 411 -1.89 1.85 -3.26
N VAL A 412 -1.21 0.69 -3.31
CA VAL A 412 0.01 0.56 -4.13
C VAL A 412 -0.27 0.58 -5.63
N LEU A 413 -1.52 0.36 -6.03
CA LEU A 413 -1.97 0.39 -7.42
C LEU A 413 -2.31 1.80 -7.92
N TYR A 414 -2.26 2.83 -7.08
CA TYR A 414 -2.61 4.21 -7.46
C TYR A 414 -1.81 4.69 -8.68
N LEU A 415 -0.48 4.67 -8.64
CA LEU A 415 0.38 5.03 -9.78
C LEU A 415 0.33 3.99 -10.92
N PRO A 416 0.41 2.68 -10.65
CA PRO A 416 0.29 1.64 -11.67
C PRO A 416 -0.98 1.71 -12.51
N SER A 417 -2.11 2.15 -11.92
CA SER A 417 -3.37 2.32 -12.63
C SER A 417 -3.27 3.27 -13.82
N ALA A 418 -2.35 4.25 -13.78
CA ALA A 418 -2.09 5.14 -14.93
C ALA A 418 -1.61 4.35 -16.16
N GLY A 419 -0.69 3.40 -15.96
CA GLY A 419 -0.25 2.49 -17.02
C GLY A 419 -1.39 1.62 -17.54
N TYR A 420 -2.20 1.08 -16.65
CA TYR A 420 -3.41 0.32 -17.00
C TYR A 420 -4.40 1.15 -17.83
N CYS A 421 -4.74 2.37 -17.40
CA CYS A 421 -5.65 3.26 -18.12
C CYS A 421 -5.12 3.63 -19.52
N MET A 422 -3.80 3.80 -19.67
CA MET A 422 -3.16 4.02 -20.94
C MET A 422 -3.32 2.79 -21.87
N LEU A 423 -3.02 1.59 -21.38
CA LEU A 423 -3.15 0.34 -22.14
C LEU A 423 -4.61 0.04 -22.52
N LEU A 424 -5.54 0.30 -21.60
CA LEU A 424 -6.98 0.12 -21.85
C LEU A 424 -7.49 1.08 -22.93
N THR A 425 -7.09 2.35 -22.87
CA THR A 425 -7.41 3.35 -23.90
C THR A 425 -6.86 2.95 -25.27
N PHE A 426 -5.64 2.44 -25.30
CA PHE A 426 -5.04 1.90 -26.52
C PHE A 426 -5.84 0.69 -27.05
N GLY A 427 -6.25 -0.21 -26.17
CA GLY A 427 -7.10 -1.35 -26.51
C GLY A 427 -8.43 -0.93 -27.14
N PHE A 428 -9.11 0.06 -26.56
CA PHE A 428 -10.36 0.58 -27.12
C PHE A 428 -10.18 1.22 -28.51
N GLY A 429 -9.11 2.01 -28.71
CA GLY A 429 -8.80 2.56 -30.02
C GLY A 429 -8.53 1.46 -31.06
N THR A 430 -7.74 0.45 -30.69
CA THR A 430 -7.45 -0.70 -31.56
C THR A 430 -8.73 -1.48 -31.88
N LEU A 431 -9.59 -1.75 -30.87
CA LEU A 431 -10.87 -2.42 -31.09
C LEU A 431 -11.77 -1.62 -32.02
N SER A 432 -11.82 -0.31 -31.86
CA SER A 432 -12.58 0.61 -32.72
C SER A 432 -12.14 0.57 -34.18
N LYS A 433 -10.84 0.45 -34.41
CA LYS A 433 -10.27 0.32 -35.75
C LYS A 433 -10.76 -0.93 -36.47
N HIS A 434 -10.87 -2.05 -35.74
CA HIS A 434 -11.19 -3.36 -36.31
C HIS A 434 -12.68 -3.73 -36.30
N THR A 435 -13.52 -2.96 -35.63
CA THR A 435 -14.97 -3.24 -35.57
C THR A 435 -15.80 -2.27 -36.38
N LYS A 436 -16.85 -2.79 -37.02
CA LYS A 436 -17.92 -1.97 -37.65
C LYS A 436 -18.92 -1.42 -36.61
N LYS A 437 -18.94 -1.98 -35.39
CA LYS A 437 -19.89 -1.62 -34.32
C LYS A 437 -19.33 -0.54 -33.38
N LYS A 438 -18.85 0.56 -33.93
CA LYS A 438 -18.19 1.65 -33.17
C LYS A 438 -19.06 2.21 -32.04
N LYS A 439 -20.39 2.37 -32.27
CA LYS A 439 -21.34 2.83 -31.24
C LYS A 439 -21.41 1.89 -30.03
N LEU A 440 -21.24 0.57 -30.25
CA LEU A 440 -21.22 -0.40 -29.16
C LEU A 440 -19.95 -0.25 -28.31
N VAL A 441 -18.82 -0.01 -28.95
CA VAL A 441 -17.56 0.29 -28.21
C VAL A 441 -17.71 1.57 -27.39
N ALA A 442 -18.28 2.62 -27.95
CA ALA A 442 -18.56 3.86 -27.24
C ALA A 442 -19.48 3.64 -26.02
N ALA A 443 -20.59 2.91 -26.23
CA ALA A 443 -21.52 2.57 -25.14
C ALA A 443 -20.84 1.74 -24.05
N PHE A 444 -19.97 0.81 -24.41
CA PHE A 444 -19.21 0.00 -23.47
C PHE A 444 -18.22 0.83 -22.63
N VAL A 445 -17.47 1.74 -23.27
CA VAL A 445 -16.55 2.67 -22.58
C VAL A 445 -17.29 3.58 -21.62
N LEU A 446 -18.41 4.17 -22.07
CA LEU A 446 -19.25 5.03 -21.22
C LEU A 446 -19.86 4.22 -20.06
N GLY A 447 -20.26 2.97 -20.32
CA GLY A 447 -20.72 2.05 -19.28
C GLY A 447 -19.66 1.78 -18.21
N ILE A 448 -18.40 1.54 -18.61
CA ILE A 448 -17.29 1.38 -17.66
C ILE A 448 -17.08 2.65 -16.82
N LEU A 449 -17.05 3.82 -17.45
CA LEU A 449 -16.89 5.09 -16.74
C LEU A 449 -18.02 5.31 -15.73
N PHE A 450 -19.25 5.03 -16.12
CA PHE A 450 -20.43 5.15 -15.26
C PHE A 450 -20.40 4.16 -14.09
N ILE A 451 -20.15 2.87 -14.37
CA ILE A 451 -20.07 1.81 -13.33
C ILE A 451 -18.95 2.12 -12.34
N ASN A 452 -17.77 2.51 -12.83
CA ASN A 452 -16.64 2.87 -11.96
C ASN A 452 -16.96 4.10 -11.10
N THR A 453 -17.62 5.12 -11.67
CA THR A 453 -18.06 6.29 -10.90
C THR A 453 -19.01 5.88 -9.77
N LEU A 454 -20.03 5.08 -10.07
CA LEU A 454 -20.95 4.57 -9.04
C LEU A 454 -20.22 3.73 -7.99
N ARG A 455 -19.28 2.88 -8.42
CA ARG A 455 -18.50 2.05 -7.49
C ARG A 455 -17.60 2.88 -6.58
N CYS A 456 -16.95 3.95 -7.10
CA CYS A 456 -16.21 4.91 -6.29
C CYS A 456 -17.11 5.57 -5.23
N MET A 457 -18.29 6.04 -5.63
CA MET A 457 -19.23 6.69 -4.71
C MET A 457 -19.73 5.74 -3.62
N ILE A 458 -20.02 4.47 -3.97
CA ILE A 458 -20.43 3.45 -2.99
C ILE A 458 -19.27 3.14 -2.05
N ARG A 459 -18.09 2.84 -2.61
CA ARG A 459 -16.91 2.47 -1.82
C ARG A 459 -16.41 3.61 -0.92
N SER A 460 -16.50 4.86 -1.37
CA SER A 460 -16.20 6.03 -0.54
C SER A 460 -17.14 6.13 0.67
N GLY A 461 -18.39 5.69 0.52
CA GLY A 461 -19.33 5.58 1.64
C GLY A 461 -18.90 4.55 2.68
N ASP A 462 -18.29 3.42 2.25
CA ASP A 462 -17.78 2.39 3.17
C ASP A 462 -16.67 2.91 4.09
N TRP A 463 -15.91 3.93 3.66
CA TRP A 463 -14.80 4.55 4.41
C TRP A 463 -15.25 5.67 5.37
N ARG A 464 -16.57 5.89 5.56
CA ARG A 464 -17.05 6.95 6.45
C ARG A 464 -17.00 6.59 7.93
N SER A 465 -17.08 5.31 8.26
CA SER A 465 -16.93 4.84 9.63
C SER A 465 -16.26 3.48 9.68
N GLU A 466 -15.62 3.20 10.80
CA GLU A 466 -14.93 1.93 11.02
C GLU A 466 -15.87 0.73 10.89
N GLU A 467 -17.12 0.86 11.42
CA GLU A 467 -18.14 -0.19 11.28
C GLU A 467 -18.46 -0.50 9.81
N GLN A 468 -18.70 0.52 8.98
CA GLN A 468 -19.03 0.33 7.56
C GLN A 468 -17.86 -0.27 6.80
N LEU A 469 -16.63 0.19 7.09
CA LEU A 469 -15.42 -0.30 6.47
C LEU A 469 -15.20 -1.79 6.75
N PHE A 470 -15.29 -2.20 8.01
CA PHE A 470 -15.10 -3.59 8.43
C PHE A 470 -16.24 -4.49 7.93
N ARG A 471 -17.48 -4.00 7.97
CA ARG A 471 -18.64 -4.75 7.42
C ARG A 471 -18.46 -5.01 5.92
N SER A 472 -17.98 -4.02 5.17
CA SER A 472 -17.71 -4.18 3.73
C SER A 472 -16.60 -5.20 3.47
N ALA A 473 -15.58 -5.23 4.33
CA ALA A 473 -14.47 -6.18 4.20
C ALA A 473 -14.89 -7.64 4.42
N LEU A 474 -15.82 -7.91 5.32
CA LEU A 474 -16.34 -9.27 5.54
C LEU A 474 -16.96 -9.90 4.30
N SER A 475 -17.57 -9.09 3.44
CA SER A 475 -18.15 -9.60 2.19
C SER A 475 -17.09 -10.09 1.19
N VAL A 476 -15.84 -9.60 1.33
CA VAL A 476 -14.70 -9.92 0.45
C VAL A 476 -13.74 -10.90 1.13
N CYS A 477 -13.44 -10.64 2.40
CA CYS A 477 -12.51 -11.40 3.23
C CYS A 477 -13.19 -11.86 4.52
N PRO A 478 -14.05 -12.87 4.49
CA PRO A 478 -14.80 -13.32 5.68
C PRO A 478 -13.91 -13.87 6.79
N LEU A 479 -12.65 -14.21 6.51
CA LEU A 479 -11.68 -14.73 7.46
C LEU A 479 -10.79 -13.65 8.10
N ASN A 480 -11.04 -12.36 7.83
CA ASN A 480 -10.22 -11.27 8.36
C ASN A 480 -10.50 -11.03 9.84
N ALA A 481 -9.48 -11.23 10.68
CA ALA A 481 -9.61 -11.19 12.14
C ALA A 481 -9.78 -9.78 12.75
N LYS A 482 -9.46 -8.71 12.03
CA LYS A 482 -9.59 -7.32 12.54
C LYS A 482 -11.02 -6.89 12.86
N TYR A 483 -11.99 -7.66 12.41
CA TYR A 483 -13.41 -7.40 12.70
C TYR A 483 -13.79 -7.44 14.19
N ALA A 484 -12.95 -8.08 15.02
CA ALA A 484 -13.16 -8.15 16.46
C ALA A 484 -13.16 -6.76 17.15
N ASP A 485 -12.45 -5.79 16.59
CA ASP A 485 -12.28 -4.46 17.19
C ASP A 485 -13.59 -3.67 17.28
N LEU A 486 -14.66 -4.12 16.60
CA LEU A 486 -15.98 -3.47 16.58
C LEU A 486 -16.96 -3.92 17.67
N ASN A 487 -16.54 -4.64 18.71
CA ASN A 487 -17.44 -5.24 19.72
C ASN A 487 -18.56 -6.15 19.11
N ARG A 488 -18.40 -6.60 17.87
CA ARG A 488 -19.32 -7.56 17.23
C ARG A 488 -18.87 -8.98 17.52
N HIS A 489 -18.99 -9.35 18.78
CA HIS A 489 -18.46 -10.60 19.32
C HIS A 489 -18.93 -11.85 18.58
N VAL A 490 -20.18 -11.88 18.14
CA VAL A 490 -20.74 -13.06 17.44
C VAL A 490 -20.13 -13.24 16.04
N ASP A 491 -20.04 -12.15 15.28
CA ASP A 491 -19.51 -12.20 13.91
C ASP A 491 -17.98 -12.46 13.92
N ALA A 492 -17.29 -11.89 14.92
CA ALA A 492 -15.87 -12.14 15.15
C ALA A 492 -15.60 -13.61 15.53
N LEU A 493 -16.38 -14.17 16.45
CA LEU A 493 -16.29 -15.59 16.82
C LEU A 493 -16.52 -16.50 15.60
N ASN A 494 -17.53 -16.19 14.78
CA ASN A 494 -17.80 -16.96 13.57
C ASN A 494 -16.66 -16.87 12.55
N ALA A 495 -16.08 -15.68 12.37
CA ALA A 495 -14.96 -15.47 11.46
C ALA A 495 -13.71 -16.26 11.93
N TRP A 496 -13.37 -16.18 13.22
CA TRP A 496 -12.24 -16.95 13.76
C TRP A 496 -12.51 -18.45 13.78
N ARG A 497 -13.75 -18.89 14.06
CA ARG A 497 -14.11 -20.30 13.98
C ARG A 497 -13.95 -20.84 12.56
N ASN A 498 -14.37 -20.09 11.54
CA ASN A 498 -14.13 -20.46 10.15
C ASN A 498 -12.64 -20.51 9.83
N ALA A 499 -11.85 -19.58 10.37
CA ALA A 499 -10.39 -19.59 10.21
C ALA A 499 -9.74 -20.86 10.82
N THR A 500 -10.23 -21.31 11.99
CA THR A 500 -9.71 -22.54 12.63
C THR A 500 -10.19 -23.81 11.94
N VAL A 501 -11.35 -23.80 11.29
CA VAL A 501 -11.79 -24.92 10.42
C VAL A 501 -10.90 -25.04 9.20
N LEU A 502 -10.51 -23.93 8.58
CA LEU A 502 -9.66 -23.92 7.40
C LEU A 502 -8.19 -24.22 7.74
N LYS A 503 -7.72 -23.74 8.89
CA LYS A 503 -6.37 -23.96 9.41
C LYS A 503 -6.46 -24.28 10.91
N PRO A 504 -6.57 -25.56 11.30
CA PRO A 504 -6.69 -25.97 12.70
C PRO A 504 -5.55 -25.48 13.59
N GLU A 505 -4.35 -25.32 13.03
CA GLU A 505 -3.16 -24.81 13.73
C GLU A 505 -3.06 -23.27 13.73
N HIS A 506 -4.16 -22.55 13.51
CA HIS A 506 -4.16 -21.07 13.49
C HIS A 506 -4.23 -20.52 14.94
N SER A 507 -3.08 -20.55 15.62
CA SER A 507 -2.94 -20.14 17.04
C SER A 507 -3.57 -18.76 17.33
N LEU A 508 -3.34 -17.76 16.47
CA LEU A 508 -3.88 -16.42 16.67
C LEU A 508 -5.41 -16.39 16.65
N ALA A 509 -6.06 -17.15 15.77
CA ALA A 509 -7.53 -17.19 15.73
C ALA A 509 -8.10 -17.84 16.99
N TRP A 510 -7.50 -18.94 17.44
CA TRP A 510 -7.85 -19.57 18.70
C TRP A 510 -7.66 -18.63 19.89
N ASN A 511 -6.52 -17.97 19.95
CA ASN A 511 -6.19 -17.03 21.03
C ASN A 511 -7.19 -15.86 21.08
N ASN A 512 -7.54 -15.29 19.95
CA ASN A 512 -8.52 -14.21 19.86
C ASN A 512 -9.93 -14.65 20.30
N MET A 513 -10.35 -15.87 19.95
CA MET A 513 -11.62 -16.42 20.44
C MET A 513 -11.61 -16.55 21.97
N ILE A 514 -10.53 -17.06 22.56
CA ILE A 514 -10.39 -17.21 24.01
C ILE A 514 -10.48 -15.84 24.69
N ILE A 515 -9.70 -14.86 24.20
CA ILE A 515 -9.67 -13.50 24.76
C ILE A 515 -11.04 -12.83 24.65
N LEU A 516 -11.72 -12.96 23.51
CA LEU A 516 -13.04 -12.37 23.32
C LEU A 516 -14.07 -12.96 24.28
N LEU A 517 -14.12 -14.29 24.39
CA LEU A 517 -15.01 -14.98 25.30
C LEU A 517 -14.71 -14.65 26.77
N ASP A 518 -13.42 -14.49 27.10
CA ASP A 518 -12.99 -14.05 28.43
C ASP A 518 -13.48 -12.62 28.76
N ASN A 519 -13.30 -11.68 27.81
CA ASN A 519 -13.72 -10.29 27.98
C ASN A 519 -15.25 -10.13 28.05
N THR A 520 -16.00 -11.01 27.39
CA THR A 520 -17.48 -11.03 27.45
C THR A 520 -18.04 -11.79 28.66
N GLY A 521 -17.17 -12.33 29.50
CA GLY A 521 -17.58 -13.06 30.71
C GLY A 521 -18.02 -14.51 30.44
N ASN A 522 -17.93 -15.00 29.20
CA ASN A 522 -18.30 -16.37 28.82
C ASN A 522 -17.17 -17.37 29.16
N LEU A 523 -16.76 -17.41 30.44
CA LEU A 523 -15.60 -18.19 30.89
C LEU A 523 -15.66 -19.68 30.53
N ALA A 524 -16.85 -20.27 30.59
CA ALA A 524 -17.04 -21.70 30.28
C ALA A 524 -16.76 -22.01 28.80
N GLN A 525 -17.20 -21.14 27.89
CA GLN A 525 -16.91 -21.28 26.46
C GLN A 525 -15.45 -20.96 26.16
N ALA A 526 -14.87 -19.94 26.81
CA ALA A 526 -13.46 -19.61 26.67
C ALA A 526 -12.56 -20.78 27.08
N GLU A 527 -12.90 -21.47 28.19
CA GLU A 527 -12.20 -22.67 28.64
C GLU A 527 -12.31 -23.80 27.63
N ALA A 528 -13.51 -24.08 27.09
CA ALA A 528 -13.75 -25.14 26.13
C ALA A 528 -12.92 -24.92 24.86
N VAL A 529 -12.96 -23.68 24.30
CA VAL A 529 -12.17 -23.28 23.13
C VAL A 529 -10.67 -23.35 23.40
N GLY A 530 -10.24 -22.93 24.59
CA GLY A 530 -8.81 -22.99 24.96
C GLY A 530 -8.27 -24.42 25.12
N ARG A 531 -9.08 -25.34 25.63
CA ARG A 531 -8.70 -26.76 25.69
C ARG A 531 -8.63 -27.40 24.32
N GLU A 532 -9.64 -27.17 23.45
CA GLU A 532 -9.66 -27.62 22.07
C GLU A 532 -8.43 -27.10 21.31
N ALA A 533 -8.09 -25.83 21.48
CA ALA A 533 -6.91 -25.24 20.85
C ALA A 533 -5.59 -25.90 21.30
N LEU A 534 -5.45 -26.19 22.59
CA LEU A 534 -4.25 -26.84 23.11
C LEU A 534 -4.15 -28.35 22.78
N GLU A 535 -5.26 -29.01 22.48
CA GLU A 535 -5.24 -30.37 21.91
C GLU A 535 -4.63 -30.38 20.50
N LEU A 536 -4.93 -29.34 19.71
CA LEU A 536 -4.41 -29.20 18.34
C LEU A 536 -3.01 -28.59 18.30
N ILE A 537 -2.71 -27.67 19.22
CA ILE A 537 -1.43 -26.92 19.26
C ILE A 537 -0.85 -26.98 20.69
N PRO A 538 -0.37 -28.13 21.14
CA PRO A 538 -0.06 -28.37 22.56
C PRO A 538 1.13 -27.56 23.11
N ASN A 539 1.98 -27.00 22.25
CA ASN A 539 3.18 -26.26 22.66
C ASN A 539 3.07 -24.74 22.48
N ASP A 540 1.90 -24.21 22.18
CA ASP A 540 1.73 -22.76 21.99
C ASP A 540 1.63 -22.04 23.33
N HIS A 541 2.63 -21.21 23.64
CA HIS A 541 2.73 -20.47 24.88
C HIS A 541 1.65 -19.39 25.03
N SER A 542 1.17 -18.79 23.91
CA SER A 542 0.12 -17.76 23.92
C SER A 542 -1.23 -18.38 24.29
N LEU A 543 -1.55 -19.56 23.75
CA LEU A 543 -2.76 -20.31 24.09
C LEU A 543 -2.74 -20.78 25.54
N MET A 544 -1.57 -21.31 26.02
CA MET A 544 -1.39 -21.66 27.43
C MET A 544 -1.62 -20.47 28.34
N PHE A 545 -1.08 -19.30 27.98
CA PHE A 545 -1.25 -18.06 28.74
C PHE A 545 -2.70 -17.60 28.80
N SER A 546 -3.40 -17.59 27.66
CA SER A 546 -4.79 -17.14 27.59
C SER A 546 -5.73 -18.10 28.34
N LEU A 547 -5.56 -19.41 28.18
CA LEU A 547 -6.33 -20.39 28.95
C LEU A 547 -6.02 -20.30 30.44
N ALA A 548 -4.78 -20.07 30.83
CA ALA A 548 -4.40 -19.88 32.24
C ALA A 548 -5.12 -18.68 32.86
N ASN A 549 -5.26 -17.56 32.16
CA ASN A 549 -6.02 -16.41 32.61
C ASN A 549 -7.50 -16.76 32.85
N VAL A 550 -8.13 -17.46 31.89
CA VAL A 550 -9.53 -17.91 32.00
C VAL A 550 -9.73 -18.84 33.22
N LEU A 551 -8.85 -19.81 33.39
CA LEU A 551 -8.90 -20.75 34.53
C LEU A 551 -8.71 -20.05 35.87
N GLY A 552 -7.81 -19.04 35.91
CA GLY A 552 -7.60 -18.22 37.11
C GLY A 552 -8.82 -17.40 37.48
N LYS A 553 -9.54 -16.85 36.50
CA LYS A 553 -10.85 -16.18 36.72
C LYS A 553 -11.93 -17.15 37.16
N SER A 554 -11.90 -18.39 36.65
CA SER A 554 -12.80 -19.48 37.03
C SER A 554 -12.42 -20.17 38.35
N GLN A 555 -11.48 -19.64 39.13
CA GLN A 555 -10.96 -20.14 40.40
C GLN A 555 -10.30 -21.53 40.34
N LYS A 556 -9.98 -22.02 39.15
CA LYS A 556 -9.21 -23.27 38.93
C LYS A 556 -7.71 -23.01 39.07
N TYR A 557 -7.28 -22.55 40.24
CA TYR A 557 -5.95 -21.97 40.48
C TYR A 557 -4.80 -22.91 40.15
N LYS A 558 -4.90 -24.21 40.53
CA LYS A 558 -3.83 -25.21 40.28
C LYS A 558 -3.59 -25.47 38.82
N GLU A 559 -4.67 -25.59 38.02
CA GLU A 559 -4.55 -25.80 36.58
C GLU A 559 -3.99 -24.54 35.87
N SER A 560 -4.46 -23.38 36.30
CA SER A 560 -3.99 -22.08 35.83
C SER A 560 -2.49 -21.89 36.08
N GLU A 561 -2.02 -22.18 37.31
CA GLU A 561 -0.61 -22.12 37.69
C GLU A 561 0.25 -23.03 36.79
N ALA A 562 -0.18 -24.29 36.58
CA ALA A 562 0.56 -25.24 35.74
C ALA A 562 0.74 -24.73 34.29
N LEU A 563 -0.28 -24.10 33.72
CA LEU A 563 -0.22 -23.52 32.37
C LEU A 563 0.64 -22.27 32.34
N PHE A 564 0.52 -21.36 33.32
CA PHE A 564 1.41 -20.19 33.40
C PHE A 564 2.88 -20.60 33.49
N LEU A 565 3.20 -21.59 34.32
CA LEU A 565 4.58 -22.06 34.45
C LEU A 565 5.11 -22.70 33.15
N LYS A 566 4.27 -23.42 32.40
CA LYS A 566 4.61 -23.93 31.08
C LYS A 566 4.84 -22.78 30.08
N ALA A 567 3.96 -21.77 30.05
CA ALA A 567 4.10 -20.61 29.18
C ALA A 567 5.39 -19.80 29.48
N ILE A 568 5.69 -19.60 30.78
CA ILE A 568 6.94 -18.93 31.23
C ILE A 568 8.17 -19.76 30.85
N LYS A 569 8.12 -21.08 30.96
CA LYS A 569 9.21 -21.95 30.55
C LYS A 569 9.52 -21.82 29.05
N ALA A 570 8.47 -21.67 28.23
CA ALA A 570 8.63 -21.44 26.78
C ALA A 570 9.11 -20.00 26.46
N HIS A 571 8.66 -19.00 27.24
CA HIS A 571 9.00 -17.58 27.06
C HIS A 571 9.36 -16.90 28.40
N PRO A 572 10.60 -17.11 28.93
CA PRO A 572 10.99 -16.64 30.25
C PRO A 572 11.02 -15.10 30.42
N ASN A 573 11.23 -14.38 29.32
CA ASN A 573 11.38 -12.92 29.32
C ASN A 573 10.07 -12.18 29.06
N ALA A 574 8.92 -12.84 29.06
CA ALA A 574 7.62 -12.22 28.89
C ALA A 574 7.13 -11.62 30.22
N ALA A 575 7.33 -10.32 30.41
CA ALA A 575 6.94 -9.60 31.62
C ALA A 575 5.45 -9.82 31.99
N SER A 576 4.56 -9.82 30.98
CA SER A 576 3.12 -10.05 31.17
C SER A 576 2.79 -11.43 31.74
N TYR A 577 3.57 -12.46 31.42
CA TYR A 577 3.34 -13.82 31.93
C TYR A 577 3.62 -13.88 33.45
N HIS A 578 4.73 -13.27 33.87
CA HIS A 578 5.03 -13.13 35.30
C HIS A 578 4.03 -12.24 36.03
N GLY A 579 3.62 -11.11 35.41
CA GLY A 579 2.63 -10.19 35.98
C GLY A 579 1.27 -10.88 36.24
N ASN A 580 0.77 -11.67 35.27
CA ASN A 580 -0.52 -12.35 35.42
C ASN A 580 -0.44 -13.56 36.38
N LEU A 581 0.68 -14.27 36.40
CA LEU A 581 0.90 -15.31 37.43
C LEU A 581 0.95 -14.70 38.85
N ALA A 582 1.52 -13.49 38.98
CA ALA A 582 1.50 -12.79 40.25
C ALA A 582 0.07 -12.39 40.67
N VAL A 583 -0.79 -11.94 39.71
CA VAL A 583 -2.21 -11.68 39.97
C VAL A 583 -2.92 -12.96 40.39
N LEU A 584 -2.62 -14.10 39.75
CA LEU A 584 -3.18 -15.40 40.16
C LEU A 584 -2.83 -15.73 41.61
N TYR A 585 -1.56 -15.68 41.97
CA TYR A 585 -1.12 -15.94 43.35
C TYR A 585 -1.71 -14.95 44.35
N HIS A 586 -1.85 -13.67 43.99
CA HIS A 586 -2.47 -12.65 44.86
C HIS A 586 -3.94 -13.00 45.13
N ARG A 587 -4.69 -13.42 44.10
CA ARG A 587 -6.08 -13.85 44.25
C ARG A 587 -6.23 -15.16 45.04
N TRP A 588 -5.29 -16.07 44.88
CA TRP A 588 -5.26 -17.36 45.57
C TRP A 588 -4.81 -17.25 47.02
N GLY A 589 -4.17 -16.14 47.41
CA GLY A 589 -3.71 -15.89 48.79
C GLY A 589 -2.23 -16.24 49.02
N HIS A 590 -1.50 -16.67 48.01
CA HIS A 590 -0.04 -16.94 48.09
C HIS A 590 0.75 -15.64 47.91
N LEU A 591 0.73 -14.77 48.94
CA LEU A 591 1.21 -13.38 48.81
C LEU A 591 2.73 -13.27 48.58
N ASP A 592 3.51 -14.20 49.10
CA ASP A 592 4.98 -14.22 48.90
C ASP A 592 5.36 -14.56 47.43
N LEU A 593 4.66 -15.55 46.87
CA LEU A 593 4.82 -15.90 45.46
C LEU A 593 4.35 -14.78 44.55
N ALA A 594 3.25 -14.13 44.88
CA ALA A 594 2.74 -12.97 44.16
C ALA A 594 3.78 -11.84 44.13
N LYS A 595 4.37 -11.52 45.30
CA LYS A 595 5.41 -10.49 45.41
C LYS A 595 6.61 -10.80 44.50
N LYS A 596 7.11 -12.03 44.60
CA LYS A 596 8.27 -12.49 43.76
C LYS A 596 8.00 -12.30 42.26
N HIS A 597 6.83 -12.72 41.80
CA HIS A 597 6.51 -12.66 40.37
C HIS A 597 6.17 -11.24 39.89
N TYR A 598 5.62 -10.36 40.73
CA TYR A 598 5.51 -8.93 40.40
C TYR A 598 6.89 -8.27 40.26
N GLU A 599 7.83 -8.60 41.15
CA GLU A 599 9.19 -8.06 41.06
C GLU A 599 9.90 -8.50 39.78
N ILE A 600 9.80 -9.78 39.42
CA ILE A 600 10.35 -10.28 38.13
C ILE A 600 9.70 -9.57 36.93
N SER A 601 8.37 -9.43 36.94
CA SER A 601 7.66 -8.74 35.86
C SER A 601 8.13 -7.28 35.70
N LEU A 602 8.30 -6.56 36.82
CA LEU A 602 8.77 -5.17 36.81
C LEU A 602 10.27 -5.02 36.49
N GLN A 603 11.08 -6.05 36.74
CA GLN A 603 12.47 -6.11 36.27
C GLN A 603 12.54 -6.28 34.74
N LEU A 604 11.67 -7.10 34.19
CA LEU A 604 11.60 -7.35 32.74
C LEU A 604 10.97 -6.16 31.97
N ASP A 605 9.92 -5.55 32.53
CA ASP A 605 9.29 -4.35 31.99
C ASP A 605 8.98 -3.33 33.09
N PRO A 606 9.89 -2.37 33.32
CA PRO A 606 9.68 -1.31 34.30
C PRO A 606 8.53 -0.35 33.94
N THR A 607 7.96 -0.42 32.75
CA THR A 607 6.90 0.50 32.30
C THR A 607 5.49 -0.07 32.49
N ALA A 608 5.35 -1.35 32.85
CA ALA A 608 4.08 -2.04 33.03
C ALA A 608 3.20 -1.41 34.14
N SER A 609 2.33 -0.45 33.77
CA SER A 609 1.50 0.33 34.70
C SER A 609 0.56 -0.54 35.52
N GLY A 610 -0.14 -1.52 34.90
CA GLY A 610 -1.04 -2.43 35.59
C GLY A 610 -0.33 -3.34 36.61
N THR A 611 0.90 -3.78 36.30
CA THR A 611 1.71 -4.56 37.25
C THR A 611 2.13 -3.69 38.44
N LYS A 612 2.53 -2.43 38.22
CA LYS A 612 2.86 -1.47 39.30
C LYS A 612 1.67 -1.23 40.23
N GLU A 613 0.50 -1.02 39.66
CA GLU A 613 -0.73 -0.79 40.43
C GLU A 613 -1.07 -2.01 41.30
N ASN A 614 -1.10 -3.19 40.70
CA ASN A 614 -1.40 -4.43 41.43
C ASN A 614 -0.33 -4.75 42.49
N TYR A 615 0.92 -4.51 42.21
CA TYR A 615 1.99 -4.65 43.21
C TYR A 615 1.87 -3.63 44.34
N GLY A 616 1.45 -2.41 44.06
CA GLY A 616 1.16 -1.40 45.06
C GLY A 616 0.00 -1.80 46.00
N LEU A 617 -1.03 -2.46 45.44
CA LEU A 617 -2.13 -3.02 46.22
C LEU A 617 -1.64 -4.15 47.13
N LEU A 618 -0.82 -5.06 46.64
CA LEU A 618 -0.23 -6.14 47.41
C LEU A 618 0.60 -5.62 48.57
N ARG A 619 1.49 -4.62 48.32
CA ARG A 619 2.31 -4.03 49.39
C ARG A 619 1.48 -3.44 50.50
N ARG A 620 0.45 -2.66 50.17
CA ARG A 620 -0.49 -2.11 51.17
C ARG A 620 -1.15 -3.20 52.02
N LYS A 621 -1.54 -4.32 51.40
CA LYS A 621 -2.14 -5.45 52.10
C LYS A 621 -1.14 -6.11 53.05
N LEU A 622 0.10 -6.33 52.63
CA LEU A 622 1.17 -6.89 53.46
C LEU A 622 1.50 -5.97 54.66
N GLU A 623 1.58 -4.66 54.45
CA GLU A 623 1.79 -3.68 55.54
C GLU A 623 0.64 -3.65 56.57
N GLN A 624 -0.62 -3.84 56.10
CA GLN A 624 -1.77 -3.93 56.97
C GLN A 624 -1.78 -5.22 57.80
N MET A 625 -1.32 -6.35 57.25
CA MET A 625 -1.20 -7.61 57.97
C MET A 625 -0.11 -7.52 59.05
N GLN A 626 1.04 -6.98 58.71
CA GLN A 626 2.14 -6.76 59.70
C GLN A 626 1.74 -5.86 60.86
N LYS A 627 0.86 -4.86 60.62
CA LYS A 627 0.34 -3.98 61.69
C LYS A 627 -0.71 -4.62 62.56
N LYS A 628 -1.34 -5.75 62.13
CA LYS A 628 -2.31 -6.49 62.94
C LYS A 628 -1.67 -7.57 63.79
N ASP A 629 -0.46 -7.99 63.45
CA ASP A 629 0.28 -9.03 64.18
C ASP A 629 1.24 -8.44 65.22
N VAL A 630 1.27 -7.09 65.35
CA VAL A 630 1.93 -6.30 66.40
C VAL A 630 0.86 -5.67 67.26
#